data_4dd13593a3faec08639225e038e9d7dd
#
_entry.id   4dd13593a3faec08639225e038e9d7dd
#
_cell.length_a   1.000
_cell.length_b   1.000
_cell.length_c   1.000
_cell.angle_alpha   90.00
_cell.angle_beta   90.00
_cell.angle_gamma   90.00
#
_symmetry.space_group_name_H-M   'P 1'
#
loop_
_entity.id
_entity.type
_entity.pdbx_description
1 polymer ?
#
loop_
_entity_poly.entity_id
_entity_poly.type
_entity_poly.pdbx_seq_one_letter_code
_entity_poly.pdbx_strand_id
1 'polypeptide(L)'
;RIDHYFGQVFEEMFGGGKGQLILEDPENPLTCGIEIRVQPPGKQVKTITLLSGGEKAFVATALYFAILKVRPTPFCLLDEIDAALDDRNVDRFAGYLHNLKKTQFIVITHRRGTMEAADVLYGVTMQEQGVSKLLRLDLNQMEEYLGIGE
;
A
#
# COMPACT_ATOMS: atom_id res chain seq x y z
N ARG A 1 9.94 3.97 -17.06
CA ARG A 1 8.88 2.98 -16.71
C ARG A 1 8.35 3.19 -15.30
N ILE A 2 9.22 3.28 -14.28
CA ILE A 2 8.77 3.47 -12.88
C ILE A 2 7.96 4.77 -12.75
N ASP A 3 8.43 5.89 -13.32
CA ASP A 3 7.70 7.17 -13.31
C ASP A 3 6.29 7.05 -13.88
N HIS A 4 6.12 6.39 -15.03
CA HIS A 4 4.81 6.14 -15.63
C HIS A 4 3.87 5.37 -14.68
N TYR A 5 4.36 4.26 -14.09
CA TYR A 5 3.56 3.50 -13.14
C TYR A 5 3.34 4.26 -11.83
N PHE A 6 4.30 5.08 -11.40
CA PHE A 6 4.14 5.90 -10.20
C PHE A 6 2.99 6.91 -10.37
N GLY A 7 2.90 7.57 -11.53
CA GLY A 7 1.77 8.45 -11.82
C GLY A 7 0.42 7.73 -11.76
N GLN A 8 0.32 6.54 -12.37
CA GLN A 8 -0.90 5.73 -12.35
C GLN A 8 -1.28 5.26 -10.93
N VAL A 9 -0.32 4.67 -10.21
CA VAL A 9 -0.54 4.18 -8.84
C VAL A 9 -0.90 5.33 -7.91
N PHE A 10 -0.24 6.48 -8.06
CA PHE A 10 -0.56 7.67 -7.28
C PHE A 10 -2.00 8.11 -7.51
N GLU A 11 -2.43 8.23 -8.77
CA GLU A 11 -3.79 8.62 -9.11
C GLU A 11 -4.83 7.63 -8.55
N GLU A 12 -4.59 6.32 -8.70
CA GLU A 12 -5.46 5.26 -8.16
C GLU A 12 -5.56 5.33 -6.64
N MET A 13 -4.43 5.41 -5.93
CA MET A 13 -4.38 5.39 -4.45
C MET A 13 -4.90 6.70 -3.83
N PHE A 14 -4.60 7.86 -4.42
CA PHE A 14 -5.03 9.15 -3.88
C PHE A 14 -6.45 9.55 -4.33
N GLY A 15 -7.02 8.81 -5.29
CA GLY A 15 -8.31 9.15 -5.89
C GLY A 15 -8.22 10.40 -6.76
N GLY A 16 -7.13 10.51 -7.52
CA GLY A 16 -6.79 11.62 -8.42
C GLY A 16 -5.46 12.29 -8.06
N GLY A 17 -5.19 13.41 -8.72
CA GLY A 17 -3.92 14.13 -8.56
C GLY A 17 -2.84 13.64 -9.52
N LYS A 18 -1.58 14.02 -9.27
CA LYS A 18 -0.43 13.69 -10.12
C LYS A 18 0.78 13.32 -9.28
N GLY A 19 1.50 12.27 -9.67
CA GLY A 19 2.80 11.88 -9.13
C GLY A 19 3.82 11.78 -10.27
N GLN A 20 5.03 12.29 -10.04
CA GLN A 20 6.13 12.28 -11.01
C GLN A 20 7.46 12.03 -10.33
N LEU A 21 8.33 11.31 -11.00
CA LEU A 21 9.73 11.10 -10.62
C LEU A 21 10.61 11.85 -11.62
N ILE A 22 11.40 12.79 -11.14
CA ILE A 22 12.23 13.67 -11.97
C ILE A 22 13.70 13.38 -11.66
N LEU A 23 14.48 13.05 -12.68
CA LEU A 23 15.94 12.95 -12.55
C LEU A 23 16.52 14.35 -12.35
N GLU A 24 17.38 14.53 -11.34
CA GLU A 24 18.06 15.80 -11.09
C GLU A 24 19.09 16.13 -12.18
N ASP A 25 19.71 15.10 -12.76
CA ASP A 25 20.63 15.21 -13.89
C ASP A 25 20.33 14.12 -14.92
N PRO A 26 19.56 14.42 -15.98
CA PRO A 26 19.22 13.46 -17.03
C PRO A 26 20.42 12.94 -17.84
N GLU A 27 21.54 13.65 -17.84
CA GLU A 27 22.75 13.22 -18.55
C GLU A 27 23.52 12.14 -17.78
N ASN A 28 23.34 12.07 -16.45
CA ASN A 28 23.95 11.09 -15.56
C ASN A 28 22.93 10.27 -14.76
N PRO A 29 22.00 9.55 -15.40
CA PRO A 29 20.82 8.93 -14.78
C PRO A 29 21.13 7.83 -13.75
N LEU A 30 22.35 7.27 -13.76
CA LEU A 30 22.75 6.21 -12.82
C LEU A 30 23.34 6.74 -11.51
N THR A 31 23.74 8.00 -11.47
CA THR A 31 24.44 8.62 -10.32
C THR A 31 23.73 9.83 -9.76
N CYS A 32 22.74 10.39 -10.48
CA CYS A 32 21.98 11.54 -10.01
C CYS A 32 20.89 11.14 -8.99
N GLY A 33 20.41 12.13 -8.24
CA GLY A 33 19.24 12.02 -7.41
C GLY A 33 17.93 11.95 -8.20
N ILE A 34 16.88 11.53 -7.52
CA ILE A 34 15.51 11.51 -8.07
C ILE A 34 14.64 12.38 -7.15
N GLU A 35 14.08 13.44 -7.72
CA GLU A 35 13.09 14.26 -7.03
C GLU A 35 11.69 13.65 -7.18
N ILE A 36 10.98 13.51 -6.08
CA ILE A 36 9.59 13.05 -6.06
C ILE A 36 8.69 14.27 -5.94
N ARG A 37 7.95 14.56 -7.01
CA ARG A 37 6.94 15.63 -7.05
C ARG A 37 5.54 15.04 -7.07
N VAL A 38 4.69 15.55 -6.20
CA VAL A 38 3.32 15.08 -6.08
C VAL A 38 2.35 16.25 -5.95
N GLN A 39 1.16 16.05 -6.49
CA GLN A 39 0.04 16.95 -6.38
C GLN A 39 -1.20 16.15 -5.97
N PRO A 40 -1.46 15.99 -4.66
CA PRO A 40 -2.70 15.38 -4.21
C PRO A 40 -3.93 16.15 -4.70
N PRO A 41 -5.10 15.50 -4.82
CA PRO A 41 -6.32 16.17 -5.29
C PRO A 41 -6.63 17.42 -4.48
N GLY A 42 -6.88 18.54 -5.18
CA GLY A 42 -7.21 19.83 -4.57
C GLY A 42 -6.04 20.55 -3.87
N LYS A 43 -4.80 20.04 -4.00
CA LYS A 43 -3.60 20.66 -3.42
C LYS A 43 -2.65 21.15 -4.49
N GLN A 44 -1.71 22.02 -4.10
CA GLN A 44 -0.62 22.47 -4.97
C GLN A 44 0.46 21.38 -5.10
N VAL A 45 1.24 21.44 -6.18
CA VAL A 45 2.43 20.58 -6.36
C VAL A 45 3.42 20.83 -5.23
N LYS A 46 3.89 19.72 -4.63
CA LYS A 46 4.90 19.73 -3.57
C LYS A 46 5.96 18.67 -3.84
N THR A 47 7.16 18.92 -3.33
CA THR A 47 8.18 17.87 -3.19
C THR A 47 7.84 17.02 -1.96
N ILE A 48 8.27 15.76 -1.96
CA ILE A 48 8.00 14.83 -0.85
C ILE A 48 8.47 15.38 0.51
N THR A 49 9.51 16.20 0.53
CA THR A 49 10.05 16.81 1.75
C THR A 49 9.08 17.75 2.45
N LEU A 50 8.16 18.37 1.71
CA LEU A 50 7.15 19.33 2.20
C LEU A 50 5.83 18.69 2.62
N LEU A 51 5.74 17.36 2.56
CA LEU A 51 4.55 16.61 2.95
C LEU A 51 4.55 16.30 4.45
N SER A 52 3.36 16.06 5.02
CA SER A 52 3.22 15.50 6.36
C SER A 52 3.75 14.06 6.43
N GLY A 53 3.98 13.54 7.64
CA GLY A 53 4.49 12.16 7.83
C GLY A 53 3.61 11.10 7.16
N GLY A 54 2.29 11.15 7.38
CA GLY A 54 1.34 10.22 6.76
C GLY A 54 1.28 10.35 5.24
N GLU A 55 1.30 11.58 4.70
CA GLU A 55 1.37 11.80 3.25
C GLU A 55 2.67 11.24 2.65
N LYS A 56 3.82 11.42 3.33
CA LYS A 56 5.10 10.84 2.91
C LYS A 56 5.04 9.32 2.87
N ALA A 57 4.50 8.69 3.91
CA ALA A 57 4.34 7.25 3.99
C ALA A 57 3.46 6.74 2.83
N PHE A 58 2.35 7.42 2.55
CA PHE A 58 1.44 7.03 1.48
C PHE A 58 2.05 7.20 0.08
N VAL A 59 2.82 8.26 -0.16
CA VAL A 59 3.59 8.47 -1.40
C VAL A 59 4.68 7.39 -1.56
N ALA A 60 5.40 7.05 -0.48
CA ALA A 60 6.41 5.99 -0.50
C ALA A 60 5.78 4.63 -0.84
N THR A 61 4.60 4.33 -0.29
CA THR A 61 3.82 3.14 -0.60
C THR A 61 3.41 3.10 -2.08
N ALA A 62 2.96 4.22 -2.64
CA ALA A 62 2.64 4.32 -4.07
C ALA A 62 3.86 4.07 -4.97
N LEU A 63 5.03 4.60 -4.59
CA LEU A 63 6.28 4.34 -5.30
C LEU A 63 6.68 2.86 -5.22
N TYR A 64 6.53 2.24 -4.05
CA TYR A 64 6.80 0.82 -3.89
C TYR A 64 5.93 -0.04 -4.82
N PHE A 65 4.63 0.23 -4.91
CA PHE A 65 3.74 -0.48 -5.83
C PHE A 65 4.02 -0.18 -7.30
N ALA A 66 4.50 1.02 -7.64
CA ALA A 66 4.97 1.32 -8.98
C ALA A 66 6.18 0.45 -9.38
N ILE A 67 7.10 0.21 -8.45
CA ILE A 67 8.23 -0.70 -8.64
C ILE A 67 7.74 -2.14 -8.82
N LEU A 68 6.77 -2.60 -8.02
CA LEU A 68 6.15 -3.92 -8.18
C LEU A 68 5.45 -4.08 -9.53
N LYS A 69 4.80 -3.04 -10.07
CA LYS A 69 4.21 -3.08 -11.43
C LYS A 69 5.28 -3.26 -12.53
N VAL A 70 6.49 -2.73 -12.33
CA VAL A 70 7.62 -2.91 -13.27
C VAL A 70 8.24 -4.30 -13.16
N ARG A 71 8.37 -4.81 -11.94
CA ARG A 71 8.95 -6.12 -11.62
C ARG A 71 8.02 -6.88 -10.66
N PRO A 72 6.95 -7.51 -11.18
CA PRO A 72 6.02 -8.27 -10.35
C PRO A 72 6.73 -9.43 -9.63
N THR A 73 6.38 -9.61 -8.36
CA THR A 73 6.79 -10.75 -7.55
C THR A 73 5.59 -11.64 -7.27
N PRO A 74 5.77 -12.96 -7.11
CA PRO A 74 4.66 -13.88 -6.82
C PRO A 74 4.01 -13.60 -5.46
N PHE A 75 4.79 -13.13 -4.49
CA PHE A 75 4.29 -12.71 -3.18
C PHE A 75 5.04 -11.47 -2.69
N CYS A 76 4.45 -10.77 -1.73
CA CYS A 76 5.01 -9.60 -1.10
C CYS A 76 4.64 -9.59 0.38
N LEU A 77 5.63 -9.40 1.26
CA LEU A 77 5.45 -9.24 2.69
C LEU A 77 5.50 -7.76 3.04
N LEU A 78 4.45 -7.26 3.69
CA LEU A 78 4.30 -5.86 4.12
C LEU A 78 4.16 -5.85 5.64
N ASP A 79 5.10 -5.19 6.32
CA ASP A 79 5.14 -5.12 7.77
C ASP A 79 4.80 -3.70 8.24
N GLU A 80 3.60 -3.54 8.82
CA GLU A 80 3.07 -2.29 9.39
C GLU A 80 3.20 -1.02 8.50
N ILE A 81 3.19 -1.17 7.17
CA ILE A 81 3.36 -0.03 6.26
C ILE A 81 2.16 0.94 6.28
N ASP A 82 1.03 0.50 6.81
CA ASP A 82 -0.20 1.26 7.00
C ASP A 82 -0.28 1.98 8.36
N ALA A 83 0.68 1.76 9.26
CA ALA A 83 0.66 2.31 10.62
C ALA A 83 0.64 3.85 10.66
N ALA A 84 1.32 4.51 9.72
CA ALA A 84 1.39 5.97 9.63
C ALA A 84 0.24 6.61 8.83
N LEU A 85 -0.67 5.80 8.26
CA LEU A 85 -1.79 6.27 7.45
C LEU A 85 -2.98 6.66 8.33
N ASP A 86 -3.72 7.69 7.92
CA ASP A 86 -5.06 7.95 8.46
C ASP A 86 -6.08 6.92 7.94
N ASP A 87 -7.25 6.82 8.57
CA ASP A 87 -8.24 5.79 8.26
C ASP A 87 -8.68 5.81 6.79
N ARG A 88 -8.87 6.98 6.21
CA ARG A 88 -9.22 7.12 4.79
C ARG A 88 -8.14 6.59 3.84
N ASN A 89 -6.87 6.81 4.18
CA ASN A 89 -5.75 6.31 3.40
C ASN A 89 -5.51 4.81 3.64
N VAL A 90 -5.84 4.29 4.84
CA VAL A 90 -5.88 2.85 5.11
C VAL A 90 -6.89 2.15 4.19
N ASP A 91 -8.12 2.67 4.08
CA ASP A 91 -9.15 2.10 3.21
C ASP A 91 -8.72 2.09 1.73
N ARG A 92 -8.09 3.18 1.28
CA ARG A 92 -7.56 3.28 -0.09
C ARG A 92 -6.42 2.30 -0.34
N PHE A 93 -5.51 2.17 0.62
CA PHE A 93 -4.41 1.21 0.59
C PHE A 93 -4.93 -0.22 0.50
N ALA A 94 -5.86 -0.58 1.37
CA ALA A 94 -6.48 -1.89 1.43
C ALA A 94 -7.24 -2.23 0.13
N GLY A 95 -8.04 -1.30 -0.38
CA GLY A 95 -8.73 -1.44 -1.67
C GLY A 95 -7.77 -1.58 -2.84
N TYR A 96 -6.63 -0.86 -2.81
CA TYR A 96 -5.60 -1.00 -3.85
C TYR A 96 -4.96 -2.39 -3.83
N LEU A 97 -4.60 -2.93 -2.64
CA LEU A 97 -4.06 -4.28 -2.50
C LEU A 97 -5.02 -5.35 -3.03
N HIS A 98 -6.31 -5.24 -2.68
CA HIS A 98 -7.34 -6.18 -3.11
C HIS A 98 -7.47 -6.25 -4.64
N ASN A 99 -7.20 -5.15 -5.35
CA ASN A 99 -7.24 -5.09 -6.81
C ASN A 99 -6.00 -5.67 -7.50
N LEU A 100 -4.90 -5.90 -6.78
CA LEU A 100 -3.66 -6.46 -7.33
C LEU A 100 -3.68 -8.01 -7.37
N LYS A 101 -4.49 -8.59 -8.25
CA LYS A 101 -4.76 -10.04 -8.34
C LYS A 101 -3.56 -10.94 -8.68
N LYS A 102 -2.42 -10.36 -9.15
CA LYS A 102 -1.26 -11.16 -9.63
C LYS A 102 -0.20 -11.41 -8.57
N THR A 103 -0.28 -10.75 -7.42
CA THR A 103 0.69 -10.86 -6.33
C THR A 103 -0.07 -11.25 -5.06
N GLN A 104 0.41 -12.26 -4.34
CA GLN A 104 -0.08 -12.58 -3.01
C GLN A 104 0.52 -11.59 -2.01
N PHE A 105 -0.32 -10.85 -1.28
CA PHE A 105 0.13 -9.98 -0.21
C PHE A 105 -0.01 -10.67 1.14
N ILE A 106 1.05 -10.63 1.93
CA ILE A 106 1.06 -11.04 3.34
C ILE A 106 1.30 -9.75 4.12
N VAL A 107 0.27 -9.29 4.83
CA VAL A 107 0.30 -8.00 5.52
C VAL A 107 0.28 -8.22 7.03
N ILE A 108 1.28 -7.70 7.73
CA ILE A 108 1.26 -7.58 9.19
C ILE A 108 0.70 -6.21 9.51
N THR A 109 -0.43 -6.17 10.21
CA THR A 109 -1.11 -4.91 10.52
C THR A 109 -1.91 -5.02 11.82
N HIS A 110 -2.15 -3.87 12.44
CA HIS A 110 -3.10 -3.69 13.53
C HIS A 110 -4.28 -2.77 13.11
N ARG A 111 -4.35 -2.39 11.82
CA ARG A 111 -5.38 -1.49 11.29
C ARG A 111 -6.60 -2.29 10.83
N ARG A 112 -7.77 -1.90 11.36
CA ARG A 112 -9.04 -2.57 11.08
C ARG A 112 -9.39 -2.54 9.59
N GLY A 113 -9.25 -1.39 8.91
CA GLY A 113 -9.57 -1.27 7.48
C GLY A 113 -8.73 -2.21 6.60
N THR A 114 -7.45 -2.44 6.94
CA THR A 114 -6.61 -3.42 6.23
C THR A 114 -7.06 -4.85 6.50
N MET A 115 -7.45 -5.17 7.75
CA MET A 115 -7.96 -6.50 8.11
C MET A 115 -9.26 -6.83 7.39
N GLU A 116 -10.20 -5.89 7.30
CA GLU A 116 -11.51 -6.07 6.64
C GLU A 116 -11.40 -6.32 5.14
N ALA A 117 -10.32 -5.86 4.51
CA ALA A 117 -10.07 -6.09 3.08
C ALA A 117 -9.31 -7.38 2.76
N ALA A 118 -8.91 -8.16 3.77
CA ALA A 118 -8.18 -9.40 3.58
C ALA A 118 -9.11 -10.55 3.18
N ASP A 119 -8.61 -11.48 2.36
CA ASP A 119 -9.33 -12.73 2.07
C ASP A 119 -9.24 -13.70 3.26
N VAL A 120 -8.09 -13.72 3.95
CA VAL A 120 -7.80 -14.60 5.09
C VAL A 120 -7.08 -13.83 6.18
N LEU A 121 -7.54 -13.98 7.42
CA LEU A 121 -6.89 -13.44 8.61
C LEU A 121 -6.15 -14.53 9.38
N TYR A 122 -4.95 -14.19 9.83
CA TYR A 122 -4.21 -14.99 10.78
C TYR A 122 -4.01 -14.21 12.07
N GLY A 123 -4.63 -14.67 13.16
CA GLY A 123 -4.38 -14.16 14.50
C GLY A 123 -3.23 -14.92 15.14
N VAL A 124 -2.28 -14.20 15.73
CA VAL A 124 -1.20 -14.77 16.52
C VAL A 124 -1.50 -14.49 17.99
N THR A 125 -1.62 -15.54 18.79
CA THR A 125 -1.89 -15.44 20.22
C THR A 125 -0.90 -16.27 21.02
N MET A 126 -0.77 -15.98 22.31
CA MET A 126 0.08 -16.72 23.24
C MET A 126 -0.79 -17.20 24.41
N GLN A 127 -1.22 -18.47 24.35
CA GLN A 127 -2.01 -19.10 25.42
C GLN A 127 -1.12 -19.60 26.56
N GLU A 128 0.09 -20.09 26.19
CA GLU A 128 1.11 -20.48 27.12
C GLU A 128 2.31 -19.56 26.97
N GLN A 129 2.97 -19.20 28.04
CA GLN A 129 4.08 -18.26 28.02
C GLN A 129 5.21 -18.79 27.11
N GLY A 130 5.61 -18.02 26.13
CA GLY A 130 6.65 -18.34 25.16
C GLY A 130 6.21 -19.23 24.00
N VAL A 131 4.92 -19.64 23.92
CA VAL A 131 4.40 -20.49 22.85
C VAL A 131 3.35 -19.74 22.02
N SER A 132 3.70 -19.37 20.80
CA SER A 132 2.77 -18.74 19.86
C SER A 132 1.82 -19.75 19.24
N LYS A 133 0.53 -19.41 19.18
CA LYS A 133 -0.51 -20.18 18.51
C LYS A 133 -1.11 -19.37 17.36
N LEU A 134 -1.25 -20.01 16.21
CA LEU A 134 -1.84 -19.42 15.02
C LEU A 134 -3.32 -19.78 14.92
N LEU A 135 -4.16 -18.76 14.71
CA LEU A 135 -5.59 -18.90 14.43
C LEU A 135 -5.84 -18.43 13.00
N ARG A 136 -6.52 -19.24 12.20
CA ARG A 136 -6.89 -18.86 10.83
C ARG A 136 -8.38 -18.60 10.76
N LEU A 137 -8.74 -17.49 10.10
CA LEU A 137 -10.10 -17.10 9.79
C LEU A 137 -10.20 -16.77 8.30
N ASP A 138 -11.02 -17.51 7.57
CA ASP A 138 -11.30 -17.27 6.16
C ASP A 138 -12.56 -16.41 6.04
N LEU A 139 -12.40 -15.16 5.62
CA LEU A 139 -13.49 -14.19 5.60
C LEU A 139 -14.49 -14.49 4.48
N ASN A 140 -14.03 -14.99 3.33
CA ASN A 140 -14.92 -15.37 2.23
C ASN A 140 -15.85 -16.53 2.62
N GLN A 141 -15.35 -17.50 3.39
CA GLN A 141 -16.19 -18.60 3.90
C GLN A 141 -17.19 -18.12 4.96
N MET A 142 -16.83 -17.12 5.76
CA MET A 142 -17.75 -16.56 6.75
C MET A 142 -18.92 -15.81 6.12
N GLU A 143 -18.71 -15.06 5.05
CA GLU A 143 -19.80 -14.39 4.32
C GLU A 143 -20.81 -15.41 3.78
N GLU A 144 -20.32 -16.53 3.22
CA GLU A 144 -21.16 -17.63 2.75
C GLU A 144 -21.96 -18.29 3.89
N TYR A 145 -21.31 -18.52 5.06
CA TYR A 145 -21.97 -19.11 6.24
C TYR A 145 -23.01 -18.19 6.89
N LEU A 146 -22.79 -16.88 6.85
CA LEU A 146 -23.68 -15.90 7.48
C LEU A 146 -24.75 -15.37 6.53
N GLY A 147 -24.71 -15.72 5.24
CA GLY A 147 -25.66 -15.26 4.23
C GLY A 147 -25.64 -13.73 4.04
N ILE A 148 -24.48 -13.07 4.26
CA ILE A 148 -24.33 -11.61 4.21
C ILE A 148 -23.81 -11.15 2.83
N GLY A 149 -23.62 -12.05 1.89
CA GLY A 149 -23.10 -11.79 0.55
C GLY A 149 -24.18 -11.69 -0.51
N GLU A 150 -25.09 -10.67 -0.45
CA GLU A 150 -25.91 -10.19 -1.58
C GLU A 150 -25.96 -8.67 -1.60
#